data_d43970f804b02374698bcf7f48b0ba2b
#
_entry.id   d43970f804b02374698bcf7f48b0ba2b
#
_cell.length_a   1.000
_cell.length_b   1.000
_cell.length_c   1.000
_cell.angle_alpha   90.00
_cell.angle_beta   90.00
_cell.angle_gamma   90.00
#
_symmetry.space_group_name_H-M   'P 1'
#
loop_
_entity.id
_entity.type
_entity.pdbx_description
1 polymer ?
#
loop_
_entity_poly.entity_id
_entity_poly.type
_entity_poly.pdbx_seq_one_letter_code
_entity_poly.pdbx_strand_id
1 'polypeptide(L)'
;TYPLSDEPVQLSYYIRINGAMSATMETYADVEFFKYLEELTNVQIQWDHNTSDETFSMMIASGEYPDMINWNLGNAAGGVPALLEDEVILDLTELMPQYAPAYYEWMQANPEENRAFMLDDGTLYQFVNFNANVETKDIVYFKIKGPQIRQDWLDQLGLKMPTTTDELYDVLVAFRDNDMNGNGDT
;
A
#
# COMPACT_ATOMS: atom_id res chain seq x y z
N THR A 1 -12.92 -23.61 -3.59
CA THR A 1 -12.43 -24.70 -2.72
C THR A 1 -10.91 -24.71 -2.74
N TYR A 2 -10.27 -25.00 -1.62
CA TYR A 2 -8.84 -25.18 -1.51
C TYR A 2 -8.47 -26.66 -1.55
N PRO A 3 -7.28 -27.03 -2.06
CA PRO A 3 -6.30 -26.15 -2.68
C PRO A 3 -6.78 -25.56 -4.03
N LEU A 4 -6.07 -24.55 -4.54
CA LEU A 4 -6.37 -23.93 -5.84
C LEU A 4 -5.88 -24.76 -7.02
N SER A 5 -4.88 -25.61 -6.79
CA SER A 5 -4.31 -26.54 -7.79
C SER A 5 -3.95 -27.87 -7.12
N ASP A 6 -4.13 -28.97 -7.85
CA ASP A 6 -3.71 -30.32 -7.40
C ASP A 6 -2.17 -30.45 -7.43
N GLU A 7 -1.51 -29.83 -8.42
CA GLU A 7 -0.05 -29.78 -8.51
C GLU A 7 0.45 -28.42 -7.98
N PRO A 8 1.64 -28.38 -7.35
CA PRO A 8 2.24 -27.12 -6.90
C PRO A 8 2.42 -26.13 -8.06
N VAL A 9 1.90 -24.93 -7.87
CA VAL A 9 2.08 -23.80 -8.80
C VAL A 9 3.09 -22.83 -8.19
N GLN A 10 4.04 -22.36 -9.00
CA GLN A 10 4.99 -21.33 -8.59
C GLN A 10 4.67 -20.01 -9.30
N LEU A 11 4.56 -18.93 -8.52
CA LEU A 11 4.38 -17.57 -9.01
C LEU A 11 5.50 -16.68 -8.46
N SER A 12 5.94 -15.73 -9.27
CA SER A 12 6.92 -14.71 -8.91
C SER A 12 6.24 -13.40 -8.49
N TYR A 13 6.78 -12.74 -7.45
CA TYR A 13 6.19 -11.52 -6.91
C TYR A 13 7.25 -10.47 -6.61
N TYR A 14 7.24 -9.38 -7.37
CA TYR A 14 8.05 -8.20 -7.13
C TYR A 14 7.34 -7.27 -6.14
N ILE A 15 7.87 -7.18 -4.91
CA ILE A 15 7.24 -6.44 -3.82
C ILE A 15 8.26 -5.95 -2.80
N ARG A 16 8.13 -4.69 -2.38
CA ARG A 16 8.94 -4.13 -1.28
C ARG A 16 8.56 -4.73 0.07
N ILE A 17 9.56 -5.07 0.87
CA ILE A 17 9.34 -5.32 2.29
C ILE A 17 9.02 -3.98 2.98
N ASN A 18 7.95 -3.95 3.76
CA ASN A 18 7.61 -2.79 4.58
C ASN A 18 8.78 -2.42 5.51
N GLY A 19 9.14 -1.13 5.57
CA GLY A 19 10.29 -0.67 6.34
C GLY A 19 10.28 -1.04 7.83
N ALA A 20 9.09 -1.18 8.44
CA ALA A 20 8.97 -1.66 9.82
C ALA A 20 9.30 -3.15 9.94
N MET A 21 9.02 -3.93 8.90
CA MET A 21 9.27 -5.39 8.86
C MET A 21 10.70 -5.72 8.44
N SER A 22 11.33 -4.90 7.60
CA SER A 22 12.71 -5.11 7.13
C SER A 22 13.75 -5.08 8.25
N ALA A 23 13.41 -4.55 9.42
CA ALA A 23 14.25 -4.61 10.62
C ALA A 23 14.30 -6.01 11.29
N THR A 24 13.35 -6.89 10.97
CA THR A 24 13.17 -8.17 11.64
C THR A 24 13.11 -9.37 10.69
N MET A 25 13.02 -9.15 9.38
CA MET A 25 12.95 -10.20 8.36
C MET A 25 13.61 -9.77 7.06
N GLU A 26 14.11 -10.74 6.32
CA GLU A 26 14.73 -10.54 5.00
C GLU A 26 13.79 -10.86 3.83
N THR A 27 12.77 -11.68 4.09
CA THR A 27 11.81 -12.10 3.08
C THR A 27 10.42 -12.37 3.68
N TYR A 28 9.37 -12.18 2.89
CA TYR A 28 8.02 -12.60 3.26
C TYR A 28 7.87 -14.13 3.35
N ALA A 29 8.77 -14.91 2.75
CA ALA A 29 8.79 -16.36 2.88
C ALA A 29 8.97 -16.83 4.33
N ASP A 30 9.56 -16.00 5.22
CA ASP A 30 9.75 -16.33 6.63
C ASP A 30 8.48 -16.11 7.48
N VAL A 31 7.45 -15.47 6.92
CA VAL A 31 6.23 -15.11 7.64
C VAL A 31 5.27 -16.30 7.68
N GLU A 32 4.88 -16.75 8.87
CA GLU A 32 3.99 -17.91 9.08
C GLU A 32 2.65 -17.78 8.34
N PHE A 33 2.13 -16.56 8.18
CA PHE A 33 0.91 -16.33 7.42
C PHE A 33 1.07 -16.69 5.93
N PHE A 34 2.19 -16.34 5.30
CA PHE A 34 2.42 -16.68 3.89
C PHE A 34 2.71 -18.17 3.72
N LYS A 35 3.45 -18.81 4.63
CA LYS A 35 3.63 -20.27 4.66
C LYS A 35 2.28 -20.99 4.75
N TYR A 36 1.42 -20.54 5.64
CA TYR A 36 0.05 -21.08 5.75
C TYR A 36 -0.75 -20.92 4.46
N LEU A 37 -0.65 -19.76 3.78
CA LEU A 37 -1.32 -19.55 2.50
C LEU A 37 -0.78 -20.48 1.41
N GLU A 38 0.52 -20.69 1.33
CA GLU A 38 1.15 -21.62 0.39
C GLU A 38 0.64 -23.04 0.60
N GLU A 39 0.61 -23.50 1.85
CA GLU A 39 0.06 -24.83 2.21
C GLU A 39 -1.44 -24.94 1.87
N LEU A 40 -2.22 -23.91 2.18
CA LEU A 40 -3.66 -23.90 1.92
C LEU A 40 -3.99 -23.90 0.44
N THR A 41 -3.24 -23.13 -0.36
CA THR A 41 -3.54 -22.88 -1.78
C THR A 41 -2.83 -23.83 -2.73
N ASN A 42 -1.74 -24.48 -2.29
CA ASN A 42 -0.76 -25.17 -3.11
C ASN A 42 -0.10 -24.26 -4.15
N VAL A 43 0.04 -22.95 -3.82
CA VAL A 43 0.72 -21.94 -4.63
C VAL A 43 1.93 -21.43 -3.86
N GLN A 44 3.11 -21.60 -4.43
CA GLN A 44 4.38 -21.14 -3.87
C GLN A 44 4.75 -19.79 -4.48
N ILE A 45 5.22 -18.86 -3.65
CA ILE A 45 5.61 -17.52 -4.10
C ILE A 45 7.11 -17.36 -4.08
N GLN A 46 7.68 -17.06 -5.25
CA GLN A 46 9.05 -16.62 -5.38
C GLN A 46 9.11 -15.09 -5.17
N TRP A 47 9.55 -14.69 -3.98
CA TRP A 47 9.59 -13.29 -3.57
C TRP A 47 10.80 -12.57 -4.15
N ASP A 48 10.60 -11.45 -4.85
CA ASP A 48 11.65 -10.51 -5.22
C ASP A 48 11.48 -9.21 -4.44
N HIS A 49 12.41 -8.94 -3.53
CA HIS A 49 12.45 -7.75 -2.69
C HIS A 49 13.51 -6.73 -3.14
N ASN A 50 14.22 -7.00 -4.22
CA ASN A 50 15.19 -6.07 -4.79
C ASN A 50 14.49 -4.93 -5.53
N THR A 51 13.78 -4.10 -4.79
CA THR A 51 12.84 -3.12 -5.32
C THR A 51 13.34 -1.69 -5.18
N SER A 52 13.44 -0.98 -6.30
CA SER A 52 13.73 0.45 -6.42
C SER A 52 13.15 0.96 -7.74
N ASP A 53 13.11 2.26 -7.97
CA ASP A 53 12.70 2.81 -9.25
C ASP A 53 13.67 2.41 -10.38
N GLU A 54 14.95 2.22 -10.05
CA GLU A 54 15.96 1.74 -10.99
C GLU A 54 15.74 0.28 -11.36
N THR A 55 15.57 -0.62 -10.38
CA THR A 55 15.32 -2.05 -10.64
C THR A 55 13.99 -2.26 -11.35
N PHE A 56 12.95 -1.47 -11.01
CA PHE A 56 11.69 -1.47 -11.73
C PHE A 56 11.86 -1.07 -13.20
N SER A 57 12.60 0.02 -13.47
CA SER A 57 12.86 0.48 -14.84
C SER A 57 13.68 -0.55 -15.64
N MET A 58 14.67 -1.19 -15.00
CA MET A 58 15.45 -2.26 -15.64
C MET A 58 14.59 -3.49 -15.95
N MET A 59 13.69 -3.87 -15.04
CA MET A 59 12.73 -4.96 -15.26
C MET A 59 11.85 -4.67 -16.48
N ILE A 60 11.26 -3.47 -16.58
CA ILE A 60 10.46 -3.08 -17.76
C ILE A 60 11.30 -3.14 -19.04
N ALA A 61 12.52 -2.61 -19.00
CA ALA A 61 13.41 -2.59 -20.17
C ALA A 61 13.91 -3.99 -20.61
N SER A 62 13.96 -4.96 -19.69
CA SER A 62 14.41 -6.33 -20.00
C SER A 62 13.37 -7.14 -20.78
N GLY A 63 12.08 -6.81 -20.65
CA GLY A 63 10.98 -7.62 -21.18
C GLY A 63 10.70 -8.89 -20.38
N GLU A 64 11.35 -9.09 -19.24
CA GLU A 64 11.14 -10.22 -18.34
C GLU A 64 10.39 -9.73 -17.10
N TYR A 65 9.13 -10.14 -16.96
CA TYR A 65 8.24 -9.67 -15.92
C TYR A 65 7.89 -10.78 -14.94
N PRO A 66 7.76 -10.47 -13.64
CA PRO A 66 7.19 -11.41 -12.66
C PRO A 66 5.68 -11.56 -12.89
N ASP A 67 5.10 -12.62 -12.34
CA ASP A 67 3.64 -12.85 -12.42
C ASP A 67 2.84 -11.78 -11.66
N MET A 68 3.42 -11.18 -10.62
CA MET A 68 2.79 -10.14 -9.81
C MET A 68 3.75 -8.99 -9.51
N ILE A 69 3.25 -7.77 -9.61
CA ILE A 69 4.01 -6.54 -9.34
C ILE A 69 3.26 -5.71 -8.28
N ASN A 70 3.93 -5.40 -7.18
CA ASN A 70 3.47 -4.41 -6.19
C ASN A 70 4.46 -3.25 -6.13
N TRP A 71 4.28 -2.29 -7.01
CA TRP A 71 5.08 -1.09 -7.14
C TRP A 71 4.23 0.10 -7.59
N ASN A 72 4.78 1.29 -7.53
CA ASN A 72 4.12 2.46 -8.12
C ASN A 72 4.26 2.42 -9.65
N LEU A 73 3.25 1.90 -10.32
CA LEU A 73 3.23 1.77 -11.78
C LEU A 73 3.31 3.12 -12.51
N GLY A 74 2.93 4.22 -11.84
CA GLY A 74 3.08 5.57 -12.37
C GLY A 74 4.53 6.02 -12.57
N ASN A 75 5.51 5.31 -11.99
CA ASN A 75 6.94 5.58 -12.18
C ASN A 75 7.47 5.00 -13.51
N ALA A 76 6.70 4.18 -14.23
CA ALA A 76 7.07 3.71 -15.56
C ALA A 76 7.03 4.85 -16.59
N ALA A 77 7.90 4.78 -17.59
CA ALA A 77 7.85 5.69 -18.72
C ALA A 77 6.51 5.54 -19.46
N GLY A 78 5.75 6.61 -19.63
CA GLY A 78 4.39 6.57 -20.19
C GLY A 78 3.30 6.12 -19.22
N GLY A 79 3.67 5.76 -17.98
CA GLY A 79 2.74 5.39 -16.92
C GLY A 79 1.95 4.09 -17.19
N VAL A 80 0.81 3.93 -16.52
CA VAL A 80 -0.06 2.76 -16.66
C VAL A 80 -0.54 2.51 -18.08
N PRO A 81 -0.93 3.52 -18.89
CA PRO A 81 -1.35 3.28 -20.26
C PRO A 81 -0.28 2.60 -21.13
N ALA A 82 0.99 3.02 -21.00
CA ALA A 82 2.07 2.39 -21.74
C ALA A 82 2.32 0.94 -21.29
N LEU A 83 2.22 0.67 -19.98
CA LEU A 83 2.37 -0.70 -19.46
C LEU A 83 1.26 -1.64 -19.95
N LEU A 84 0.06 -1.14 -20.20
CA LEU A 84 -1.06 -1.89 -20.78
C LEU A 84 -0.84 -2.11 -22.29
N GLU A 85 -0.41 -1.08 -23.03
CA GLU A 85 -0.13 -1.14 -24.47
C GLU A 85 1.01 -2.12 -24.78
N ASP A 86 2.05 -2.14 -23.94
CA ASP A 86 3.21 -3.01 -24.05
C ASP A 86 2.98 -4.41 -23.43
N GLU A 87 1.77 -4.72 -22.99
CA GLU A 87 1.38 -5.98 -22.34
C GLU A 87 2.24 -6.36 -21.12
N VAL A 88 2.81 -5.38 -20.42
CA VAL A 88 3.56 -5.58 -19.18
C VAL A 88 2.62 -5.92 -18.02
N ILE A 89 1.43 -5.31 -18.03
CA ILE A 89 0.34 -5.59 -17.10
C ILE A 89 -0.93 -5.92 -17.88
N LEU A 90 -1.82 -6.66 -17.25
CA LEU A 90 -3.06 -7.09 -17.89
C LEU A 90 -4.18 -6.05 -17.71
N ASP A 91 -5.00 -5.89 -18.74
CA ASP A 91 -6.33 -5.33 -18.61
C ASP A 91 -7.23 -6.33 -17.87
N LEU A 92 -7.65 -5.97 -16.67
CA LEU A 92 -8.45 -6.79 -15.77
C LEU A 92 -9.95 -6.57 -15.91
N THR A 93 -10.39 -5.69 -16.82
CA THR A 93 -11.80 -5.26 -16.93
C THR A 93 -12.74 -6.45 -17.16
N GLU A 94 -12.39 -7.35 -18.06
CA GLU A 94 -13.17 -8.56 -18.35
C GLU A 94 -12.77 -9.75 -17.45
N LEU A 95 -11.54 -9.75 -16.94
CA LEU A 95 -11.02 -10.85 -16.11
C LEU A 95 -11.51 -10.78 -14.68
N MET A 96 -11.61 -9.59 -14.11
CA MET A 96 -11.95 -9.40 -12.70
C MET A 96 -13.36 -9.92 -12.33
N PRO A 97 -14.44 -9.64 -13.10
CA PRO A 97 -15.75 -10.24 -12.82
C PRO A 97 -15.78 -11.75 -12.95
N GLN A 98 -14.93 -12.31 -13.82
CA GLN A 98 -14.88 -13.76 -14.05
C GLN A 98 -14.08 -14.51 -12.96
N TYR A 99 -12.91 -13.98 -12.60
CA TYR A 99 -11.95 -14.70 -11.74
C TYR A 99 -11.91 -14.17 -10.30
N ALA A 100 -12.41 -12.97 -10.06
CA ALA A 100 -12.48 -12.36 -8.73
C ALA A 100 -13.87 -11.73 -8.46
N PRO A 101 -14.98 -12.51 -8.60
CA PRO A 101 -16.34 -11.96 -8.56
C PRO A 101 -16.66 -11.25 -7.25
N ALA A 102 -16.24 -11.78 -6.11
CA ALA A 102 -16.49 -11.16 -4.81
C ALA A 102 -15.78 -9.80 -4.67
N TYR A 103 -14.57 -9.68 -5.20
CA TYR A 103 -13.84 -8.41 -5.25
C TYR A 103 -14.53 -7.42 -6.19
N TYR A 104 -14.95 -7.87 -7.37
CA TYR A 104 -15.65 -7.06 -8.34
C TYR A 104 -17.02 -6.58 -7.82
N GLU A 105 -17.80 -7.43 -7.14
CA GLU A 105 -19.06 -7.06 -6.48
C GLU A 105 -18.82 -5.96 -5.43
N TRP A 106 -17.75 -6.11 -4.63
CA TRP A 106 -17.38 -5.07 -3.67
C TRP A 106 -17.05 -3.75 -4.37
N MET A 107 -16.30 -3.78 -5.47
CA MET A 107 -15.99 -2.60 -6.27
C MET A 107 -17.27 -1.91 -6.78
N GLN A 108 -18.21 -2.67 -7.30
CA GLN A 108 -19.48 -2.12 -7.80
C GLN A 108 -20.31 -1.48 -6.68
N ALA A 109 -20.24 -2.01 -5.47
CA ALA A 109 -20.93 -1.46 -4.30
C ALA A 109 -20.28 -0.18 -3.76
N ASN A 110 -19.02 0.12 -4.13
CA ASN A 110 -18.23 1.26 -3.63
C ASN A 110 -17.61 2.05 -4.80
N PRO A 111 -18.43 2.65 -5.69
CA PRO A 111 -17.94 3.26 -6.95
C PRO A 111 -17.09 4.52 -6.74
N GLU A 112 -17.29 5.25 -5.64
CA GLU A 112 -16.50 6.46 -5.37
C GLU A 112 -15.07 6.12 -4.97
N GLU A 113 -14.91 5.09 -4.13
CA GLU A 113 -13.62 4.57 -3.69
C GLU A 113 -12.84 3.96 -4.86
N ASN A 114 -13.54 3.31 -5.78
CA ASN A 114 -12.92 2.64 -6.92
C ASN A 114 -12.46 3.59 -8.02
N ARG A 115 -13.03 4.77 -8.11
CA ARG A 115 -12.70 5.73 -9.14
C ARG A 115 -11.22 6.12 -9.19
N ALA A 116 -10.53 6.03 -8.05
CA ALA A 116 -9.10 6.30 -7.94
C ALA A 116 -8.20 5.15 -8.43
N PHE A 117 -8.78 3.98 -8.77
CA PHE A 117 -8.05 2.74 -9.04
C PHE A 117 -8.30 2.18 -10.45
N MET A 118 -8.99 2.95 -11.29
CA MET A 118 -9.20 2.68 -12.70
C MET A 118 -8.73 3.86 -13.53
N LEU A 119 -8.49 3.61 -14.81
CA LEU A 119 -8.24 4.69 -15.76
C LEU A 119 -9.53 5.48 -16.06
N ASP A 120 -9.41 6.66 -16.65
CA ASP A 120 -10.54 7.55 -16.98
C ASP A 120 -11.56 6.90 -17.92
N ASP A 121 -11.14 5.94 -18.74
CA ASP A 121 -11.99 5.16 -19.64
C ASP A 121 -12.67 3.96 -18.95
N GLY A 122 -12.38 3.71 -17.67
CA GLY A 122 -12.93 2.62 -16.87
C GLY A 122 -12.08 1.34 -16.88
N THR A 123 -10.90 1.34 -17.50
CA THR A 123 -10.01 0.17 -17.52
C THR A 123 -9.52 -0.17 -16.12
N LEU A 124 -9.72 -1.42 -15.71
CA LEU A 124 -9.21 -1.99 -14.47
C LEU A 124 -7.84 -2.63 -14.71
N TYR A 125 -6.84 -2.25 -13.94
CA TYR A 125 -5.47 -2.72 -14.16
C TYR A 125 -4.78 -3.24 -12.89
N GLN A 126 -5.46 -3.23 -11.77
CA GLN A 126 -4.86 -3.61 -10.48
C GLN A 126 -5.89 -4.12 -9.47
N PHE A 127 -5.40 -4.93 -8.53
CA PHE A 127 -6.08 -5.22 -7.28
C PHE A 127 -5.61 -4.26 -6.21
N VAL A 128 -6.51 -3.55 -5.57
CA VAL A 128 -6.21 -2.54 -4.56
C VAL A 128 -6.33 -3.12 -3.16
N ASN A 129 -5.42 -2.73 -2.28
CA ASN A 129 -5.52 -3.07 -0.88
C ASN A 129 -6.46 -2.09 -0.17
N PHE A 130 -7.57 -2.60 0.34
CA PHE A 130 -8.55 -1.80 1.06
C PHE A 130 -8.26 -1.81 2.56
N ASN A 131 -7.91 -0.65 3.10
CA ASN A 131 -7.90 -0.41 4.54
C ASN A 131 -9.21 0.26 4.98
N ALA A 132 -10.34 -0.33 4.64
CA ALA A 132 -11.64 0.19 5.05
C ALA A 132 -12.07 -0.45 6.38
N ASN A 133 -12.46 0.39 7.35
CA ASN A 133 -13.24 -0.09 8.48
C ASN A 133 -14.69 -0.23 8.00
N VAL A 134 -15.11 -1.46 7.76
CA VAL A 134 -16.41 -1.82 7.18
C VAL A 134 -17.59 -1.32 8.04
N GLU A 135 -17.39 -1.15 9.35
CA GLU A 135 -18.44 -0.74 10.29
C GLU A 135 -18.72 0.77 10.28
N THR A 136 -17.73 1.61 9.98
CA THR A 136 -17.86 3.06 10.13
C THR A 136 -17.95 3.84 8.83
N LYS A 137 -17.73 3.20 7.67
CA LYS A 137 -17.52 3.86 6.36
C LYS A 137 -16.47 4.98 6.37
N ASP A 138 -15.78 5.12 7.49
CA ASP A 138 -14.68 6.07 7.64
C ASP A 138 -13.40 5.45 7.09
N ILE A 139 -12.77 6.09 6.14
CA ILE A 139 -11.45 5.70 5.65
C ILE A 139 -10.45 5.91 6.79
N VAL A 140 -10.20 4.86 7.57
CA VAL A 140 -9.29 4.87 8.72
C VAL A 140 -7.88 5.32 8.32
N TYR A 141 -7.51 5.13 7.06
CA TYR A 141 -6.20 5.49 6.53
C TYR A 141 -5.84 6.97 6.73
N PHE A 142 -6.80 7.88 6.60
CA PHE A 142 -6.55 9.31 6.81
C PHE A 142 -6.52 9.71 8.29
N LYS A 143 -7.11 8.91 9.18
CA LYS A 143 -7.10 9.18 10.63
C LYS A 143 -5.78 8.78 11.31
N ILE A 144 -4.97 7.94 10.66
CA ILE A 144 -3.71 7.43 11.22
C ILE A 144 -2.50 8.29 10.79
N LYS A 145 -2.59 8.97 9.65
CA LYS A 145 -1.51 9.80 9.09
C LYS A 145 -1.85 11.28 9.22
N GLY A 146 -1.47 11.85 10.31
CA GLY A 146 -1.54 13.29 10.54
C GLY A 146 -0.54 13.70 11.61
N PRO A 147 -0.20 14.99 11.69
CA PRO A 147 0.60 15.49 12.80
C PRO A 147 -0.12 15.20 14.11
N GLN A 148 0.59 14.62 15.06
CA GLN A 148 0.11 14.37 16.41
C GLN A 148 0.80 15.36 17.33
N ILE A 149 0.02 15.95 18.24
CA ILE A 149 0.51 16.89 19.24
C ILE A 149 0.36 16.24 20.62
N ARG A 150 1.37 16.37 21.45
CA ARG A 150 1.34 15.91 22.82
C ARG A 150 0.42 16.78 23.66
N GLN A 151 -0.69 16.21 24.11
CA GLN A 151 -1.67 16.90 24.94
C GLN A 151 -1.08 17.32 26.28
N ASP A 152 -0.25 16.46 26.89
CA ASP A 152 0.41 16.77 28.17
C ASP A 152 1.34 17.99 28.08
N TRP A 153 1.97 18.24 26.94
CA TRP A 153 2.78 19.45 26.72
C TRP A 153 1.92 20.70 26.56
N LEU A 154 0.79 20.58 25.86
CA LEU A 154 -0.18 21.68 25.79
C LEU A 154 -0.69 22.04 27.17
N ASP A 155 -1.09 21.06 27.98
CA ASP A 155 -1.61 21.25 29.34
C ASP A 155 -0.58 21.89 30.26
N GLN A 156 0.70 21.45 30.15
CA GLN A 156 1.81 21.99 30.92
C GLN A 156 2.08 23.48 30.61
N LEU A 157 1.92 23.89 29.38
CA LEU A 157 2.11 25.27 28.93
C LEU A 157 0.80 26.09 28.97
N GLY A 158 -0.33 25.49 29.35
CA GLY A 158 -1.64 26.15 29.37
C GLY A 158 -2.16 26.51 27.97
N LEU A 159 -1.69 25.80 26.94
CA LEU A 159 -2.07 26.02 25.56
C LEU A 159 -3.28 25.15 25.17
N LYS A 160 -4.03 25.60 24.16
CA LYS A 160 -5.14 24.84 23.58
C LYS A 160 -4.68 24.07 22.36
N MET A 161 -5.44 23.04 22.00
CA MET A 161 -5.26 22.33 20.73
C MET A 161 -5.41 23.33 19.59
N PRO A 162 -4.39 23.48 18.70
CA PRO A 162 -4.45 24.41 17.58
C PRO A 162 -5.50 23.95 16.53
N THR A 163 -6.22 24.91 16.00
CA THR A 163 -7.25 24.72 14.97
C THR A 163 -6.90 25.39 13.65
N THR A 164 -5.89 26.25 13.65
CA THR A 164 -5.36 26.96 12.50
C THR A 164 -3.86 26.75 12.36
N THR A 165 -3.31 27.06 11.19
CA THR A 165 -1.85 26.99 10.95
C THR A 165 -1.07 28.01 11.80
N ASP A 166 -1.65 29.18 12.05
CA ASP A 166 -1.03 30.20 12.89
C ASP A 166 -0.98 29.76 14.36
N GLU A 167 -2.08 29.20 14.87
CA GLU A 167 -2.11 28.60 16.22
C GLU A 167 -1.13 27.42 16.34
N LEU A 168 -0.98 26.59 15.29
CA LEU A 168 0.00 25.52 15.26
C LEU A 168 1.43 26.07 15.32
N TYR A 169 1.71 27.13 14.57
CA TYR A 169 2.99 27.79 14.61
C TYR A 169 3.33 28.29 16.04
N ASP A 170 2.39 28.97 16.69
CA ASP A 170 2.56 29.47 18.07
C ASP A 170 2.82 28.33 19.06
N VAL A 171 2.10 27.21 18.93
CA VAL A 171 2.32 26.00 19.74
C VAL A 171 3.72 25.43 19.52
N LEU A 172 4.17 25.32 18.27
CA LEU A 172 5.50 24.79 17.94
C LEU A 172 6.62 25.71 18.45
N VAL A 173 6.43 27.04 18.39
CA VAL A 173 7.35 28.02 18.98
C VAL A 173 7.41 27.84 20.50
N ALA A 174 6.24 27.71 21.16
CA ALA A 174 6.21 27.48 22.59
C ALA A 174 6.89 26.15 22.99
N PHE A 175 6.73 25.08 22.22
CA PHE A 175 7.42 23.81 22.48
C PHE A 175 8.93 23.92 22.29
N ARG A 176 9.39 24.67 21.28
CA ARG A 176 10.81 24.94 21.04
C ARG A 176 11.42 25.73 22.20
N ASP A 177 10.74 26.79 22.66
CA ASP A 177 11.28 27.74 23.65
C ASP A 177 11.20 27.22 25.10
N ASN A 178 10.62 26.05 25.32
CA ASN A 178 10.52 25.39 26.61
C ASN A 178 11.01 23.93 26.47
N ASP A 179 11.96 23.55 27.30
CA ASP A 179 12.50 22.18 27.31
C ASP A 179 11.44 21.17 27.77
N MET A 180 10.52 20.83 26.83
CA MET A 180 9.35 20.00 27.13
C MET A 180 9.69 18.52 27.37
N ASN A 181 10.86 18.07 26.92
CA ASN A 181 11.32 16.68 27.08
C ASN A 181 12.35 16.53 28.22
N GLY A 182 12.81 17.63 28.82
CA GLY A 182 13.74 17.64 29.96
C GLY A 182 15.17 17.25 29.60
N ASN A 183 15.57 17.37 28.31
CA ASN A 183 16.91 16.99 27.87
C ASN A 183 17.94 18.13 27.96
N GLY A 184 17.53 19.35 28.28
CA GLY A 184 18.37 20.54 28.40
C GLY A 184 18.60 21.29 27.09
N ASP A 185 18.00 20.85 25.97
CA ASP A 185 18.03 21.50 24.66
C ASP A 185 16.66 22.11 24.35
N THR A 186 16.64 23.32 23.79
CA THR A 186 15.42 24.03 23.36
C THR A 186 15.43 24.31 21.87
#